data_1d76b0d722bd58ebd81d32b4fd14e4e4
#
_entry.id   1d76b0d722bd58ebd81d32b4fd14e4e4
#
_cell.length_a   1.000
_cell.length_b   1.000
_cell.length_c   1.000
_cell.angle_alpha   90.00
_cell.angle_beta   90.00
_cell.angle_gamma   90.00
#
_symmetry.space_group_name_H-M   'P 1'
#
loop_
_entity.id
_entity.type
_entity.pdbx_description
1 polymer ?
#
loop_
_entity_poly.entity_id
_entity_poly.type
_entity_poly.pdbx_seq_one_letter_code
_entity_poly.pdbx_strand_id
1 'polypeptide(L)'
;GKPKEIKKWAIEETKYVAEAAKLMGVKIVTSFMGSPIWAWWYSFPQTTQTMIDEGYGKIKELWDPIFDVFDEYGVVFALEVHPTEIAFDYYSTEKLLDVFKKRPTLGINFDPSHLQWQGMDPCLFLRDFADRVYHVHMKDVKVKLDGRSGILGSHIEFGDLRRGWNFVSLGHGDVDFDGIIRELNAMHYQGPLSVEWEDSGMERMFGAKEAYEFTKKVNFDLSDVAFDSALKVD
;
A
#
# COMPACT_ATOMS: atom_id res chain seq x y z
N GLY A 1 21.98 -17.48 -8.10
CA GLY A 1 22.98 -16.42 -8.24
C GLY A 1 23.51 -15.96 -6.88
N LYS A 2 24.66 -15.30 -6.89
CA LYS A 2 25.21 -14.72 -5.64
C LYS A 2 24.37 -13.48 -5.26
N PRO A 3 24.19 -13.17 -3.95
CA PRO A 3 23.34 -12.04 -3.53
C PRO A 3 23.68 -10.71 -4.20
N LYS A 4 24.96 -10.40 -4.41
CA LYS A 4 25.38 -9.17 -5.10
C LYS A 4 24.97 -9.12 -6.58
N GLU A 5 25.00 -10.27 -7.26
CA GLU A 5 24.60 -10.36 -8.66
C GLU A 5 23.09 -10.21 -8.81
N ILE A 6 22.31 -10.84 -7.91
CA ILE A 6 20.85 -10.71 -7.87
C ILE A 6 20.47 -9.25 -7.61
N LYS A 7 21.11 -8.59 -6.65
CA LYS A 7 20.86 -7.18 -6.35
C LYS A 7 21.15 -6.27 -7.55
N LYS A 8 22.29 -6.45 -8.22
CA LYS A 8 22.62 -5.68 -9.42
C LYS A 8 21.59 -5.90 -10.52
N TRP A 9 21.22 -7.13 -10.77
CA TRP A 9 20.19 -7.47 -11.75
C TRP A 9 18.85 -6.82 -11.41
N ALA A 10 18.39 -6.90 -10.16
CA ALA A 10 17.12 -6.30 -9.73
C ALA A 10 17.10 -4.77 -9.92
N ILE A 11 18.22 -4.08 -9.64
CA ILE A 11 18.35 -2.64 -9.88
C ILE A 11 18.17 -2.32 -11.38
N GLU A 12 18.86 -3.06 -12.26
CA GLU A 12 18.76 -2.83 -13.71
C GLU A 12 17.36 -3.15 -14.23
N GLU A 13 16.75 -4.25 -13.78
CA GLU A 13 15.37 -4.59 -14.17
C GLU A 13 14.37 -3.51 -13.73
N THR A 14 14.53 -2.95 -12.51
CA THR A 14 13.65 -1.87 -12.05
C THR A 14 13.78 -0.60 -12.91
N LYS A 15 14.98 -0.29 -13.39
CA LYS A 15 15.19 0.80 -14.35
C LYS A 15 14.54 0.52 -15.70
N TYR A 16 14.63 -0.72 -16.21
CA TYR A 16 13.94 -1.12 -17.44
C TYR A 16 12.42 -1.05 -17.32
N VAL A 17 11.87 -1.30 -16.11
CA VAL A 17 10.43 -1.12 -15.86
C VAL A 17 10.00 0.34 -16.08
N ALA A 18 10.81 1.32 -15.65
CA ALA A 18 10.52 2.74 -15.89
C ALA A 18 10.53 3.08 -17.39
N GLU A 19 11.51 2.57 -18.13
CA GLU A 19 11.56 2.72 -19.59
C GLU A 19 10.35 2.08 -20.28
N ALA A 20 9.99 0.85 -19.92
CA ALA A 20 8.84 0.15 -20.45
C ALA A 20 7.53 0.90 -20.14
N ALA A 21 7.36 1.40 -18.93
CA ALA A 21 6.22 2.21 -18.54
C ALA A 21 6.09 3.46 -19.44
N LYS A 22 7.21 4.17 -19.66
CA LYS A 22 7.26 5.31 -20.60
C LYS A 22 6.82 4.94 -22.00
N LEU A 23 7.34 3.84 -22.55
CA LEU A 23 7.01 3.38 -23.90
C LEU A 23 5.54 2.97 -24.04
N MET A 24 4.95 2.42 -22.96
CA MET A 24 3.54 2.06 -22.89
C MET A 24 2.61 3.23 -22.58
N GLY A 25 3.13 4.42 -22.29
CA GLY A 25 2.33 5.57 -21.87
C GLY A 25 1.79 5.46 -20.43
N VAL A 26 2.31 4.54 -19.63
CA VAL A 26 1.97 4.36 -18.21
C VAL A 26 2.82 5.31 -17.38
N LYS A 27 2.20 6.00 -16.42
CA LYS A 27 2.89 7.00 -15.58
C LYS A 27 3.20 6.52 -14.17
N ILE A 28 2.54 5.47 -13.71
CA ILE A 28 2.65 4.98 -12.32
C ILE A 28 3.06 3.51 -12.37
N VAL A 29 4.12 3.18 -11.64
CA VAL A 29 4.57 1.81 -11.40
C VAL A 29 4.39 1.50 -9.92
N THR A 30 3.60 0.47 -9.62
CA THR A 30 3.43 -0.04 -8.25
C THR A 30 4.41 -1.18 -8.00
N SER A 31 5.10 -1.18 -6.87
CA SER A 31 6.03 -2.27 -6.51
C SER A 31 6.48 -2.16 -5.05
N PHE A 32 7.41 -3.04 -4.69
CA PHE A 32 8.09 -3.10 -3.41
C PHE A 32 9.52 -2.57 -3.50
N MET A 33 10.02 -2.02 -2.39
CA MET A 33 11.40 -1.55 -2.27
C MET A 33 12.29 -2.54 -1.52
N GLY A 34 11.69 -3.41 -0.74
CA GLY A 34 12.35 -4.28 0.22
C GLY A 34 12.79 -3.55 1.50
N SER A 35 13.39 -4.29 2.40
CA SER A 35 13.93 -3.73 3.65
C SER A 35 15.21 -4.46 4.07
N PRO A 36 16.33 -3.76 4.29
CA PRO A 36 17.54 -4.37 4.85
C PRO A 36 17.44 -4.60 6.35
N ILE A 37 16.39 -4.11 7.00
CA ILE A 37 16.17 -4.12 8.45
C ILE A 37 14.85 -4.78 8.85
N TRP A 38 14.14 -5.41 7.95
CA TRP A 38 12.88 -6.07 8.28
C TRP A 38 13.00 -7.09 9.40
N ALA A 39 14.12 -7.81 9.49
CA ALA A 39 14.37 -8.77 10.56
C ALA A 39 14.39 -8.12 11.98
N TRP A 40 14.48 -6.79 12.04
CA TRP A 40 14.49 -5.99 13.27
C TRP A 40 13.22 -5.16 13.47
N TRP A 41 12.13 -5.50 12.82
CA TRP A 41 10.86 -4.80 12.97
C TRP A 41 10.34 -4.79 14.42
N TYR A 42 10.65 -5.86 15.16
CA TYR A 42 10.44 -5.91 16.60
C TYR A 42 11.72 -5.49 17.31
N SER A 43 11.68 -4.33 17.97
CA SER A 43 12.85 -3.60 18.46
C SER A 43 13.55 -4.22 19.67
N PHE A 44 13.04 -5.32 20.21
CA PHE A 44 13.65 -6.04 21.32
C PHE A 44 14.32 -7.35 20.83
N PRO A 45 15.49 -7.74 21.37
CA PRO A 45 16.19 -7.09 22.49
C PRO A 45 17.13 -5.94 22.13
N GLN A 46 17.56 -5.71 20.91
CA GLN A 46 18.71 -4.82 20.73
C GLN A 46 18.78 -4.09 19.38
N THR A 47 17.66 -3.76 18.80
CA THR A 47 17.67 -2.86 17.63
C THR A 47 17.91 -1.44 18.08
N THR A 48 19.07 -0.87 17.69
CA THR A 48 19.41 0.51 18.02
C THR A 48 18.91 1.48 16.98
N GLN A 49 18.72 2.75 17.36
CA GLN A 49 18.37 3.79 16.41
C GLN A 49 19.40 3.89 15.26
N THR A 50 20.70 3.74 15.57
CA THR A 50 21.77 3.72 14.57
C THR A 50 21.57 2.63 13.52
N MET A 51 21.22 1.41 13.93
CA MET A 51 20.94 0.31 13.00
C MET A 51 19.76 0.63 12.07
N ILE A 52 18.71 1.25 12.61
CA ILE A 52 17.55 1.68 11.82
C ILE A 52 17.97 2.77 10.82
N ASP A 53 18.69 3.79 11.26
CA ASP A 53 19.12 4.90 10.40
C ASP A 53 20.08 4.43 9.29
N GLU A 54 20.98 3.50 9.57
CA GLU A 54 21.82 2.83 8.57
C GLU A 54 20.98 2.05 7.56
N GLY A 55 19.89 1.42 8.00
CA GLY A 55 18.96 0.71 7.12
C GLY A 55 18.29 1.65 6.11
N TYR A 56 17.76 2.76 6.58
CA TYR A 56 17.19 3.80 5.70
C TYR A 56 18.25 4.43 4.79
N GLY A 57 19.47 4.64 5.29
CA GLY A 57 20.60 5.10 4.48
C GLY A 57 20.93 4.16 3.33
N LYS A 58 20.90 2.84 3.56
CA LYS A 58 21.10 1.82 2.52
C LYS A 58 19.98 1.82 1.48
N ILE A 59 18.73 1.99 1.90
CA ILE A 59 17.59 2.12 0.97
C ILE A 59 17.79 3.34 0.09
N LYS A 60 18.13 4.48 0.67
CA LYS A 60 18.37 5.70 -0.09
C LYS A 60 19.49 5.54 -1.12
N GLU A 61 20.64 5.02 -0.71
CA GLU A 61 21.77 4.75 -1.60
C GLU A 61 21.40 3.89 -2.81
N LEU A 62 20.53 2.90 -2.60
CA LEU A 62 20.09 1.98 -3.63
C LEU A 62 19.07 2.60 -4.58
N TRP A 63 18.12 3.35 -4.03
CA TRP A 63 16.95 3.80 -4.77
C TRP A 63 17.11 5.20 -5.39
N ASP A 64 17.99 6.07 -4.90
CA ASP A 64 18.26 7.36 -5.55
C ASP A 64 18.60 7.21 -7.04
N PRO A 65 19.55 6.32 -7.45
CA PRO A 65 19.86 6.13 -8.87
C PRO A 65 18.74 5.49 -9.70
N ILE A 66 17.83 4.76 -9.05
CA ILE A 66 16.64 4.21 -9.72
C ILE A 66 15.62 5.33 -9.93
N PHE A 67 15.35 6.13 -8.91
CA PHE A 67 14.42 7.25 -9.02
C PHE A 67 14.91 8.34 -10.00
N ASP A 68 16.22 8.52 -10.17
CA ASP A 68 16.76 9.40 -11.21
C ASP A 68 16.32 8.95 -12.61
N VAL A 69 16.29 7.65 -12.87
CA VAL A 69 15.80 7.09 -14.13
C VAL A 69 14.28 7.24 -14.26
N PHE A 70 13.54 7.04 -13.17
CA PHE A 70 12.08 7.29 -13.16
C PHE A 70 11.76 8.75 -13.49
N ASP A 71 12.51 9.70 -12.92
CA ASP A 71 12.37 11.14 -13.21
C ASP A 71 12.66 11.44 -14.67
N GLU A 72 13.75 10.87 -15.23
CA GLU A 72 14.12 11.04 -16.64
C GLU A 72 13.00 10.60 -17.58
N TYR A 73 12.32 9.49 -17.26
CA TYR A 73 11.21 8.98 -18.05
C TYR A 73 9.85 9.62 -17.72
N GLY A 74 9.77 10.45 -16.67
CA GLY A 74 8.52 11.07 -16.22
C GLY A 74 7.52 10.03 -15.68
N VAL A 75 8.03 8.99 -15.05
CA VAL A 75 7.28 7.89 -14.40
C VAL A 75 7.46 8.02 -12.89
N VAL A 76 6.42 7.75 -12.12
CA VAL A 76 6.46 7.73 -10.67
C VAL A 76 6.37 6.31 -10.13
N PHE A 77 6.96 6.10 -8.96
CA PHE A 77 6.97 4.83 -8.24
C PHE A 77 6.02 4.93 -7.05
N ALA A 78 5.05 4.04 -6.97
CA ALA A 78 4.12 3.93 -5.86
C ALA A 78 4.45 2.69 -5.04
N LEU A 79 5.07 2.91 -3.87
CA LEU A 79 5.40 1.85 -2.92
C LEU A 79 4.15 1.35 -2.22
N GLU A 80 3.94 0.05 -2.20
CA GLU A 80 2.96 -0.55 -1.31
C GLU A 80 3.49 -0.57 0.13
N VAL A 81 2.75 0.07 1.04
CA VAL A 81 3.04 0.05 2.48
C VAL A 81 2.65 -1.32 3.01
N HIS A 82 3.65 -2.17 3.23
CA HIS A 82 3.45 -3.60 3.43
C HIS A 82 4.44 -4.15 4.45
N PRO A 83 4.04 -5.01 5.38
CA PRO A 83 4.97 -5.79 6.20
C PRO A 83 5.98 -6.54 5.31
N THR A 84 7.24 -6.49 5.67
CA THR A 84 8.46 -6.84 4.94
C THR A 84 9.14 -5.70 4.19
N GLU A 85 8.44 -4.60 3.96
CA GLU A 85 8.99 -3.40 3.34
C GLU A 85 9.64 -2.46 4.36
N ILE A 86 10.42 -1.50 3.86
CA ILE A 86 11.02 -0.45 4.72
C ILE A 86 9.95 0.48 5.28
N ALA A 87 8.85 0.69 4.56
CA ALA A 87 7.64 1.33 5.03
C ALA A 87 6.53 0.28 5.17
N PHE A 88 6.11 0.01 6.39
CA PHE A 88 5.12 -1.02 6.72
C PHE A 88 3.98 -0.54 7.61
N ASP A 89 4.09 0.69 8.11
CA ASP A 89 3.10 1.38 8.94
C ASP A 89 3.16 2.89 8.72
N TYR A 90 2.37 3.65 9.51
CA TYR A 90 2.28 5.11 9.40
C TYR A 90 3.65 5.79 9.55
N TYR A 91 4.34 5.54 10.65
CA TYR A 91 5.59 6.26 10.97
C TYR A 91 6.79 5.81 10.13
N SER A 92 6.85 4.55 9.74
CA SER A 92 7.87 4.09 8.79
C SER A 92 7.66 4.67 7.39
N THR A 93 6.42 4.92 6.99
CA THR A 93 6.08 5.61 5.74
C THR A 93 6.50 7.07 5.79
N GLU A 94 6.14 7.80 6.86
CA GLU A 94 6.57 9.18 7.07
C GLU A 94 8.09 9.31 7.03
N LYS A 95 8.80 8.44 7.78
CA LYS A 95 10.27 8.41 7.79
C LYS A 95 10.85 8.14 6.40
N LEU A 96 10.28 7.21 5.63
CA LEU A 96 10.75 6.91 4.27
C LEU A 96 10.61 8.12 3.35
N LEU A 97 9.46 8.77 3.36
CA LEU A 97 9.23 9.98 2.56
C LEU A 97 10.21 11.10 2.92
N ASP A 98 10.49 11.29 4.21
CA ASP A 98 11.47 12.29 4.68
C ASP A 98 12.90 11.94 4.27
N VAL A 99 13.31 10.68 4.31
CA VAL A 99 14.62 10.19 3.84
C VAL A 99 14.86 10.56 2.38
N PHE A 100 13.83 10.48 1.54
CA PHE A 100 13.87 10.92 0.14
C PHE A 100 13.47 12.39 -0.05
N LYS A 101 13.41 13.18 1.04
CA LYS A 101 13.07 14.62 1.01
C LYS A 101 11.75 14.88 0.30
N LYS A 102 10.79 14.00 0.49
CA LYS A 102 9.47 14.05 -0.14
C LYS A 102 9.54 14.15 -1.68
N ARG A 103 10.52 13.49 -2.30
CA ARG A 103 10.72 13.44 -3.76
C ARG A 103 9.42 13.01 -4.45
N PRO A 104 8.91 13.75 -5.44
CA PRO A 104 7.62 13.44 -6.09
C PRO A 104 7.59 12.09 -6.82
N THR A 105 8.75 11.57 -7.22
CA THR A 105 8.87 10.25 -7.86
C THR A 105 8.39 9.12 -6.95
N LEU A 106 8.55 9.28 -5.63
CA LEU A 106 8.13 8.29 -4.63
C LEU A 106 6.77 8.67 -4.06
N GLY A 107 5.80 7.82 -4.30
CA GLY A 107 4.46 7.88 -3.69
C GLY A 107 4.07 6.55 -3.09
N ILE A 108 2.79 6.43 -2.82
CA ILE A 108 2.19 5.32 -2.10
C ILE A 108 1.20 4.60 -3.01
N ASN A 109 1.33 3.28 -3.09
CA ASN A 109 0.26 2.39 -3.46
C ASN A 109 -0.47 2.01 -2.16
N PHE A 110 -1.66 2.55 -1.98
CA PHE A 110 -2.44 2.37 -0.77
C PHE A 110 -3.16 1.02 -0.79
N ASP A 111 -2.85 0.18 0.19
CA ASP A 111 -3.59 -1.05 0.47
C ASP A 111 -4.15 -0.97 1.91
N PRO A 112 -5.48 -0.85 2.07
CA PRO A 112 -6.08 -0.72 3.39
C PRO A 112 -5.93 -1.97 4.26
N SER A 113 -5.85 -3.14 3.64
CA SER A 113 -5.85 -4.41 4.36
C SER A 113 -4.62 -4.56 5.25
N HIS A 114 -3.45 -4.13 4.76
CA HIS A 114 -2.19 -4.18 5.52
C HIS A 114 -2.15 -3.20 6.69
N LEU A 115 -2.88 -2.11 6.61
CA LEU A 115 -3.03 -1.15 7.71
C LEU A 115 -4.05 -1.67 8.73
N GLN A 116 -5.20 -2.14 8.25
CA GLN A 116 -6.31 -2.61 9.05
C GLN A 116 -5.93 -3.74 10.01
N TRP A 117 -5.25 -4.79 9.53
CA TRP A 117 -4.91 -5.90 10.41
C TRP A 117 -3.83 -5.54 11.46
N GLN A 118 -3.02 -4.51 11.22
CA GLN A 118 -2.08 -3.97 12.20
C GLN A 118 -2.76 -3.08 13.25
N GLY A 119 -4.05 -2.76 13.10
CA GLY A 119 -4.80 -1.91 14.00
C GLY A 119 -4.70 -0.42 13.70
N MET A 120 -4.24 -0.05 12.51
CA MET A 120 -4.27 1.33 12.03
C MET A 120 -5.62 1.66 11.39
N ASP A 121 -5.93 2.95 11.31
CA ASP A 121 -7.08 3.49 10.60
C ASP A 121 -6.68 3.82 9.16
N PRO A 122 -7.18 3.08 8.14
CA PRO A 122 -6.85 3.35 6.74
C PRO A 122 -7.37 4.70 6.24
N CYS A 123 -8.49 5.20 6.76
CA CYS A 123 -9.04 6.50 6.38
C CYS A 123 -8.18 7.64 6.88
N LEU A 124 -7.68 7.54 8.12
CA LEU A 124 -6.72 8.52 8.66
C LEU A 124 -5.43 8.53 7.84
N PHE A 125 -4.93 7.35 7.50
CA PHE A 125 -3.73 7.22 6.66
C PHE A 125 -3.91 7.90 5.30
N LEU A 126 -5.03 7.65 4.60
CA LEU A 126 -5.36 8.31 3.34
C LEU A 126 -5.39 9.83 3.45
N ARG A 127 -6.01 10.35 4.51
CA ARG A 127 -6.12 11.79 4.75
C ARG A 127 -4.77 12.45 4.93
N ASP A 128 -3.90 11.83 5.74
CA ASP A 128 -2.61 12.42 6.09
C ASP A 128 -1.57 12.30 4.98
N PHE A 129 -1.68 11.28 4.12
CA PHE A 129 -0.80 11.06 2.97
C PHE A 129 -1.45 11.37 1.61
N ALA A 130 -2.53 12.15 1.60
CA ALA A 130 -3.33 12.41 0.40
C ALA A 130 -2.53 12.87 -0.82
N ASP A 131 -1.50 13.70 -0.63
CA ASP A 131 -0.62 14.21 -1.69
C ASP A 131 0.39 13.18 -2.21
N ARG A 132 0.43 12.00 -1.62
CA ARG A 132 1.37 10.91 -1.93
C ARG A 132 0.71 9.64 -2.42
N VAL A 133 -0.59 9.50 -2.31
CA VAL A 133 -1.32 8.33 -2.80
C VAL A 133 -1.46 8.41 -4.32
N TYR A 134 -0.72 7.56 -5.02
CA TYR A 134 -0.71 7.51 -6.48
C TYR A 134 -1.49 6.34 -7.05
N HIS A 135 -1.67 5.29 -6.27
CA HIS A 135 -2.44 4.11 -6.64
C HIS A 135 -3.19 3.57 -5.43
N VAL A 136 -4.30 2.86 -5.67
CA VAL A 136 -5.17 2.28 -4.63
C VAL A 136 -5.46 0.83 -4.96
N HIS A 137 -5.14 -0.05 -4.03
CA HIS A 137 -5.62 -1.42 -3.99
C HIS A 137 -6.93 -1.50 -3.22
N MET A 138 -7.88 -2.21 -3.79
CA MET A 138 -9.10 -2.64 -3.13
C MET A 138 -8.86 -4.06 -2.66
N LYS A 139 -8.53 -4.20 -1.38
CA LYS A 139 -8.22 -5.47 -0.72
C LYS A 139 -8.81 -5.47 0.68
N ASP A 140 -9.40 -6.59 1.07
CA ASP A 140 -10.08 -6.71 2.36
C ASP A 140 -9.41 -7.72 3.28
N VAL A 141 -9.60 -7.54 4.57
CA VAL A 141 -9.06 -8.39 5.61
C VAL A 141 -10.06 -8.57 6.74
N LYS A 142 -10.18 -9.79 7.23
CA LYS A 142 -10.97 -10.12 8.42
C LYS A 142 -10.06 -10.33 9.60
N VAL A 143 -10.20 -9.49 10.64
CA VAL A 143 -9.51 -9.63 11.91
C VAL A 143 -10.38 -10.43 12.88
N LYS A 144 -9.84 -11.52 13.42
CA LYS A 144 -10.57 -12.42 14.33
C LYS A 144 -9.66 -12.86 15.48
N LEU A 145 -9.52 -12.00 16.45
CA LEU A 145 -8.79 -12.29 17.68
C LEU A 145 -9.74 -12.99 18.67
N ASP A 146 -9.48 -14.27 18.95
CA ASP A 146 -10.33 -15.13 19.79
C ASP A 146 -9.79 -15.30 21.22
N GLY A 147 -8.78 -14.52 21.59
CA GLY A 147 -8.09 -14.65 22.87
C GLY A 147 -6.96 -15.69 22.89
N ARG A 148 -6.79 -16.46 21.80
CA ARG A 148 -5.65 -17.39 21.60
C ARG A 148 -4.78 -16.96 20.45
N SER A 149 -5.40 -16.45 19.40
CA SER A 149 -4.70 -15.97 18.19
C SER A 149 -4.03 -14.64 18.47
N GLY A 150 -2.74 -14.54 18.11
CA GLY A 150 -2.02 -13.26 18.13
C GLY A 150 -2.02 -12.61 16.76
N ILE A 151 -1.88 -11.28 16.73
CA ILE A 151 -1.85 -10.49 15.48
C ILE A 151 -0.64 -10.85 14.60
N LEU A 152 0.42 -11.40 15.14
CA LEU A 152 1.61 -11.85 14.40
C LEU A 152 1.41 -13.18 13.66
N GLY A 153 0.27 -13.85 13.85
CA GLY A 153 -0.14 -15.02 13.07
C GLY A 153 0.55 -16.34 13.45
N SER A 154 1.48 -16.36 14.42
CA SER A 154 2.10 -17.59 14.99
C SER A 154 2.71 -18.56 13.97
N HIS A 155 3.22 -18.09 12.83
CA HIS A 155 3.72 -18.91 11.71
C HIS A 155 2.67 -19.88 11.12
N ILE A 156 1.38 -19.60 11.33
CA ILE A 156 0.27 -20.38 10.78
C ILE A 156 -0.01 -19.88 9.34
N GLU A 157 -0.27 -20.79 8.43
CA GLU A 157 -0.53 -20.47 7.02
C GLU A 157 -1.79 -19.62 6.84
N PHE A 158 -1.84 -18.86 5.75
CA PHE A 158 -3.02 -18.08 5.38
C PHE A 158 -4.23 -19.00 5.14
N GLY A 159 -5.40 -18.56 5.59
CA GLY A 159 -6.65 -19.31 5.50
C GLY A 159 -6.93 -20.23 6.68
N ASP A 160 -5.95 -20.51 7.53
CA ASP A 160 -6.20 -21.26 8.76
C ASP A 160 -7.01 -20.40 9.74
N LEU A 161 -8.09 -20.97 10.27
CA LEU A 161 -9.00 -20.28 11.20
C LEU A 161 -8.37 -19.91 12.54
N ARG A 162 -7.19 -20.46 12.85
CA ARG A 162 -6.42 -20.13 14.06
C ARG A 162 -5.58 -18.88 13.92
N ARG A 163 -5.42 -18.33 12.68
CA ARG A 163 -4.77 -17.02 12.51
C ARG A 163 -5.65 -15.92 13.12
N GLY A 164 -5.04 -14.91 13.68
CA GLY A 164 -5.74 -13.73 14.20
C GLY A 164 -6.36 -12.84 13.11
N TRP A 165 -5.99 -13.05 11.85
CA TRP A 165 -6.50 -12.35 10.69
C TRP A 165 -6.22 -13.16 9.41
N ASN A 166 -7.05 -12.94 8.40
CA ASN A 166 -6.87 -13.49 7.05
C ASN A 166 -7.42 -12.50 6.01
N PHE A 167 -6.82 -12.49 4.82
CA PHE A 167 -7.42 -11.80 3.69
C PHE A 167 -8.70 -12.52 3.26
N VAL A 168 -9.67 -11.74 2.83
CA VAL A 168 -10.97 -12.22 2.36
C VAL A 168 -11.42 -11.41 1.14
N SER A 169 -12.35 -11.94 0.37
CA SER A 169 -12.97 -11.21 -0.75
C SER A 169 -13.58 -9.90 -0.26
N LEU A 170 -13.57 -8.86 -1.10
CA LEU A 170 -14.04 -7.52 -0.75
C LEU A 170 -15.50 -7.55 -0.25
N GLY A 171 -15.74 -6.88 0.86
CA GLY A 171 -17.04 -6.81 1.54
C GLY A 171 -17.28 -7.93 2.55
N HIS A 172 -16.35 -8.87 2.71
CA HIS A 172 -16.42 -9.94 3.72
C HIS A 172 -15.53 -9.66 4.94
N GLY A 173 -14.68 -8.64 4.87
CA GLY A 173 -13.76 -8.26 5.92
C GLY A 173 -14.24 -7.15 6.83
N ASP A 174 -13.28 -6.39 7.33
CA ASP A 174 -13.47 -5.32 8.31
C ASP A 174 -13.03 -3.95 7.78
N VAL A 175 -12.60 -3.86 6.51
CA VAL A 175 -12.17 -2.59 5.91
C VAL A 175 -13.38 -1.68 5.66
N ASP A 176 -13.30 -0.42 6.11
CA ASP A 176 -14.34 0.59 5.87
C ASP A 176 -14.19 1.19 4.46
N PHE A 177 -14.71 0.50 3.45
CA PHE A 177 -14.66 0.99 2.07
C PHE A 177 -15.53 2.24 1.84
N ASP A 178 -16.62 2.44 2.59
CA ASP A 178 -17.40 3.69 2.49
C ASP A 178 -16.55 4.89 2.94
N GLY A 179 -15.88 4.77 4.09
CA GLY A 179 -14.95 5.78 4.57
C GLY A 179 -13.79 6.03 3.60
N ILE A 180 -13.18 4.97 3.07
CA ILE A 180 -12.10 5.08 2.08
C ILE A 180 -12.53 5.84 0.83
N ILE A 181 -13.69 5.52 0.24
CA ILE A 181 -14.18 6.22 -0.94
C ILE A 181 -14.47 7.70 -0.63
N ARG A 182 -14.98 8.02 0.56
CA ARG A 182 -15.16 9.42 0.99
C ARG A 182 -13.83 10.17 1.07
N GLU A 183 -12.79 9.58 1.62
CA GLU A 183 -11.46 10.21 1.67
C GLU A 183 -10.85 10.35 0.27
N LEU A 184 -10.96 9.34 -0.59
CA LEU A 184 -10.52 9.42 -1.99
C LEU A 184 -11.24 10.54 -2.76
N ASN A 185 -12.54 10.69 -2.56
CA ASN A 185 -13.32 11.76 -3.13
C ASN A 185 -12.90 13.14 -2.59
N ALA A 186 -12.66 13.24 -1.27
CA ALA A 186 -12.22 14.49 -0.63
C ALA A 186 -10.85 14.96 -1.13
N MET A 187 -9.94 14.03 -1.43
CA MET A 187 -8.63 14.32 -2.01
C MET A 187 -8.62 14.44 -3.54
N HIS A 188 -9.79 14.32 -4.18
CA HIS A 188 -9.95 14.35 -5.64
C HIS A 188 -9.11 13.29 -6.37
N TYR A 189 -9.01 12.09 -5.82
CA TYR A 189 -8.28 11.00 -6.44
C TYR A 189 -8.91 10.63 -7.80
N GLN A 190 -8.08 10.55 -8.84
CA GLN A 190 -8.52 10.24 -10.22
C GLN A 190 -7.87 8.97 -10.77
N GLY A 191 -7.13 8.24 -9.93
CA GLY A 191 -6.48 7.01 -10.33
C GLY A 191 -7.43 5.81 -10.34
N PRO A 192 -6.96 4.65 -10.78
CA PRO A 192 -7.75 3.42 -10.77
C PRO A 192 -7.91 2.86 -9.34
N LEU A 193 -9.02 2.18 -9.11
CA LEU A 193 -9.22 1.29 -7.97
C LEU A 193 -8.95 -0.14 -8.42
N SER A 194 -7.80 -0.68 -8.06
CA SER A 194 -7.38 -2.01 -8.50
C SER A 194 -7.79 -3.07 -7.49
N VAL A 195 -8.64 -4.00 -7.90
CA VAL A 195 -8.97 -5.16 -7.04
C VAL A 195 -7.74 -6.04 -6.90
N GLU A 196 -7.23 -6.17 -5.68
CA GLU A 196 -6.25 -7.18 -5.31
C GLU A 196 -6.95 -8.26 -4.49
N TRP A 197 -7.23 -9.38 -5.14
CA TRP A 197 -8.06 -10.41 -4.56
C TRP A 197 -7.22 -11.52 -3.92
N GLU A 198 -7.42 -11.72 -2.62
CA GLU A 198 -6.86 -12.84 -1.87
C GLU A 198 -7.91 -13.38 -0.89
N ASP A 199 -8.36 -14.59 -1.12
CA ASP A 199 -9.25 -15.33 -0.20
C ASP A 199 -9.02 -16.83 -0.37
N SER A 200 -8.47 -17.49 0.64
CA SER A 200 -8.25 -18.94 0.62
C SER A 200 -9.51 -19.76 0.90
N GLY A 201 -10.57 -19.12 1.36
CA GLY A 201 -11.86 -19.75 1.64
C GLY A 201 -12.88 -19.66 0.50
N MET A 202 -12.55 -19.01 -0.62
CA MET A 202 -13.46 -18.75 -1.73
C MET A 202 -12.84 -19.17 -3.07
N GLU A 203 -13.66 -19.65 -4.02
CA GLU A 203 -13.21 -19.95 -5.37
C GLU A 203 -12.80 -18.65 -6.08
N ARG A 204 -11.61 -18.64 -6.69
CA ARG A 204 -10.95 -17.45 -7.22
C ARG A 204 -11.77 -16.71 -8.28
N MET A 205 -12.33 -17.44 -9.26
CA MET A 205 -13.06 -16.80 -10.37
C MET A 205 -14.41 -16.22 -9.90
N PHE A 206 -15.03 -16.86 -8.93
CA PHE A 206 -16.23 -16.34 -8.27
C PHE A 206 -15.88 -15.08 -7.46
N GLY A 207 -14.88 -15.17 -6.57
CA GLY A 207 -14.51 -14.06 -5.68
C GLY A 207 -13.94 -12.84 -6.41
N ALA A 208 -13.12 -13.03 -7.45
CA ALA A 208 -12.61 -11.91 -8.24
C ALA A 208 -13.73 -11.14 -8.96
N LYS A 209 -14.75 -11.85 -9.46
CA LYS A 209 -15.92 -11.21 -10.07
C LYS A 209 -16.76 -10.48 -9.02
N GLU A 210 -17.02 -11.10 -7.88
CA GLU A 210 -17.76 -10.50 -6.77
C GLU A 210 -17.05 -9.22 -6.27
N ALA A 211 -15.74 -9.28 -6.06
CA ALA A 211 -14.92 -8.15 -5.63
C ALA A 211 -14.96 -6.97 -6.63
N TYR A 212 -14.94 -7.26 -7.93
CA TYR A 212 -15.11 -6.24 -8.96
C TYR A 212 -16.48 -5.56 -8.89
N GLU A 213 -17.58 -6.34 -8.77
CA GLU A 213 -18.93 -5.76 -8.65
C GLU A 213 -19.10 -5.01 -7.33
N PHE A 214 -18.50 -5.47 -6.24
CA PHE A 214 -18.45 -4.75 -4.98
C PHE A 214 -17.76 -3.39 -5.14
N THR A 215 -16.57 -3.37 -5.75
CA THR A 215 -15.83 -2.12 -6.01
C THR A 215 -16.66 -1.13 -6.82
N LYS A 216 -17.32 -1.58 -7.87
CA LYS A 216 -18.24 -0.71 -8.66
C LYS A 216 -19.36 -0.15 -7.82
N LYS A 217 -19.93 -0.95 -6.92
CA LYS A 217 -21.04 -0.54 -6.08
C LYS A 217 -20.64 0.52 -5.05
N VAL A 218 -19.45 0.41 -4.47
CA VAL A 218 -18.99 1.34 -3.44
C VAL A 218 -18.30 2.57 -3.99
N ASN A 219 -17.90 2.57 -5.26
CA ASN A 219 -17.26 3.71 -5.93
C ASN A 219 -18.31 4.75 -6.35
N PHE A 220 -18.81 5.49 -5.37
CA PHE A 220 -19.76 6.59 -5.59
C PHE A 220 -19.03 7.92 -5.76
N ASP A 221 -19.62 8.81 -6.55
CA ASP A 221 -19.12 10.16 -6.76
C ASP A 221 -19.58 11.12 -5.65
N LEU A 222 -18.91 12.27 -5.55
CA LEU A 222 -19.41 13.38 -4.75
C LEU A 222 -20.73 13.88 -5.31
N SER A 223 -21.62 14.38 -4.43
CA SER A 223 -22.81 15.08 -4.87
C SER A 223 -22.42 16.39 -5.59
N ASP A 224 -22.96 16.61 -6.77
CA ASP A 224 -22.85 17.84 -7.53
C ASP A 224 -23.85 18.92 -7.08
N VAL A 225 -24.78 18.54 -6.18
CA VAL A 225 -25.83 19.41 -5.65
C VAL A 225 -25.64 19.61 -4.16
N ALA A 226 -25.48 20.86 -3.71
CA ALA A 226 -25.46 21.18 -2.29
C ALA A 226 -26.85 20.89 -1.66
N PHE A 227 -26.86 20.28 -0.48
CA PHE A 227 -28.08 19.93 0.27
C PHE A 227 -29.05 21.10 0.40
N ASP A 228 -28.53 22.30 0.59
CA ASP A 228 -29.30 23.54 0.79
C ASP A 228 -29.51 24.36 -0.49
N SER A 229 -29.14 23.84 -1.66
CA SER A 229 -29.24 24.56 -2.93
C SER A 229 -30.65 25.03 -3.25
N ALA A 230 -31.68 24.24 -2.87
CA ALA A 230 -33.09 24.60 -3.03
C ALA A 230 -33.56 25.67 -2.02
N LEU A 231 -32.78 25.97 -0.99
CA LEU A 231 -33.10 26.98 0.05
C LEU A 231 -32.42 28.32 -0.21
N LYS A 232 -31.46 28.37 -1.15
CA LYS A 232 -30.82 29.62 -1.59
C LYS A 232 -31.75 30.31 -2.55
N VAL A 233 -32.55 31.28 -2.00
CA VAL A 233 -33.33 32.21 -2.80
C VAL A 233 -32.43 33.37 -3.16
N ASP A 234 -32.22 33.64 -4.45
CA ASP A 234 -31.53 34.82 -4.97
C ASP A 234 -32.29 36.11 -4.60
#